data_5edf22a426c177e0d17abc41725e21af
#
_entry.id   5edf22a426c177e0d17abc41725e21af
#
_cell.length_a   1.000
_cell.length_b   1.000
_cell.length_c   1.000
_cell.angle_alpha   90.00
_cell.angle_beta   90.00
_cell.angle_gamma   90.00
#
_symmetry.space_group_name_H-M   'P 1'
#
loop_
_entity.id
_entity.type
_entity.pdbx_description
1 polymer ?
#
loop_
_entity_poly.entity_id
_entity_poly.type
_entity_poly.pdbx_seq_one_letter_code
_entity_poly.pdbx_strand_id
1 'polypeptide(L)'
;TRLIKKSNDFGAGGVSVAIGELTDGLDIYLDRVPVKYNGLNSTELAISESQERMSVVIEAKDKDAMIAYCRSENVEVTHVADVTDRGRMRMFNGDRLVVDLSREFIDSAGAKHYAKATVGAVEDRNPFVREVEGETLKDKVFNNLQDPNVTSQKGLIEMFDSTIGRSTVLMPFGGMLQTTETQVSVQKLPTDGYTDTASVMAFGYNPYIASWSPYHGAAYAVVEACSKVVAAGASYEKMRFSYQEYFERMTDRKSWGKPLSALLGALKMQVEFGLPSIGGKDSMSGTFENINVPPMLMAFGITTVDAGQVISPELKYEGNRLYLIKHTPLADHMPDTEQLKANWNFIHEQVQAENVVSAYALGFGGLAEAICKMSFGNGLDAKITYDEKELFNYAYGSILVESEVELDYPNAILIGEVTDGEESELTINGKKFDIFELMAVNSGRFAQVYPDTAEAYNSKTVPAGLDGVKPFKAKKADLRYKGEPVEKPIAYLPVFPGTNCDYDSAKAWRNAGAEVRMSVFCNLTEEDIFRSIAEMKKNIDECHILMLCGGFSAGDEPDGSGKFIANVLNNKDIADAIHALIDRGGLILGICNGFQALVK
;
A
#
# COMPACT_ATOMS: atom_id res chain seq x y z
N THR A 1 4.15 -15.73 17.20
CA THR A 1 3.46 -14.48 17.62
C THR A 1 2.67 -14.62 18.92
N ARG A 2 2.03 -15.78 19.22
CA ARG A 2 1.17 -15.93 20.43
C ARG A 2 1.90 -15.71 21.77
N LEU A 3 3.23 -15.91 21.82
CA LEU A 3 4.05 -15.70 23.02
C LEU A 3 4.44 -14.24 23.22
N ILE A 4 4.38 -13.41 22.18
CA ILE A 4 4.84 -12.03 22.19
C ILE A 4 3.77 -11.14 22.83
N LYS A 5 4.17 -10.37 23.85
CA LYS A 5 3.31 -9.39 24.56
C LYS A 5 3.45 -8.00 23.98
N LYS A 6 4.67 -7.58 23.66
CA LYS A 6 5.02 -6.33 22.98
C LYS A 6 6.21 -6.55 22.05
N SER A 7 6.33 -5.75 21.02
CA SER A 7 7.48 -5.74 20.11
C SER A 7 7.79 -4.31 19.70
N ASN A 8 9.04 -4.08 19.35
CA ASN A 8 9.51 -2.83 18.76
C ASN A 8 10.65 -3.14 17.79
N ASP A 9 10.78 -2.34 16.74
CA ASP A 9 11.89 -2.47 15.78
C ASP A 9 13.14 -1.73 16.26
N PHE A 10 14.29 -2.06 15.65
CA PHE A 10 15.55 -1.36 15.90
C PHE A 10 15.76 -0.28 14.85
N GLY A 11 15.60 0.97 15.25
CA GLY A 11 15.90 2.14 14.46
C GLY A 11 16.81 3.10 15.21
N ALA A 12 16.64 4.38 14.96
CA ALA A 12 17.39 5.46 15.62
C ALA A 12 17.26 5.37 17.15
N GLY A 13 18.38 5.54 17.84
CA GLY A 13 18.49 5.38 19.29
C GLY A 13 18.81 3.95 19.77
N GLY A 14 18.89 2.99 18.85
CA GLY A 14 19.37 1.63 19.11
C GLY A 14 18.67 0.93 20.25
N VAL A 15 19.43 0.25 21.11
CA VAL A 15 18.94 -0.49 22.29
C VAL A 15 18.14 0.41 23.25
N SER A 16 18.57 1.66 23.42
CA SER A 16 17.90 2.61 24.33
C SER A 16 16.45 2.88 23.95
N VAL A 17 16.13 2.89 22.67
CA VAL A 17 14.78 3.08 22.16
C VAL A 17 14.08 1.73 21.95
N ALA A 18 14.66 0.85 21.14
CA ALA A 18 14.02 -0.41 20.76
C ALA A 18 13.63 -1.30 21.94
N ILE A 19 14.45 -1.32 22.99
CA ILE A 19 14.18 -2.08 24.23
C ILE A 19 13.62 -1.15 25.31
N GLY A 20 14.20 0.05 25.46
CA GLY A 20 13.86 0.99 26.54
C GLY A 20 12.41 1.47 26.54
N GLU A 21 11.72 1.45 25.41
CA GLU A 21 10.32 1.85 25.28
C GLU A 21 9.31 0.70 25.51
N LEU A 22 9.77 -0.54 25.60
CA LEU A 22 8.86 -1.68 25.68
C LEU A 22 8.11 -1.77 27.00
N THR A 23 8.76 -1.42 28.14
CA THR A 23 8.17 -1.52 29.48
C THR A 23 8.71 -0.44 30.41
N ASP A 24 7.98 -0.18 31.52
CA ASP A 24 8.33 0.86 32.46
C ASP A 24 9.58 0.53 33.31
N GLY A 25 9.87 -0.73 33.56
CA GLY A 25 11.03 -1.17 34.32
C GLY A 25 11.82 -2.22 33.55
N LEU A 26 13.12 -1.97 33.34
CA LEU A 26 14.02 -2.82 32.57
C LEU A 26 15.42 -2.86 33.17
N ASP A 27 16.00 -4.04 33.23
CA ASP A 27 17.44 -4.28 33.40
C ASP A 27 17.99 -4.79 32.05
N ILE A 28 18.78 -3.98 31.35
CA ILE A 28 19.30 -4.24 30.00
C ILE A 28 20.78 -4.59 30.11
N TYR A 29 21.21 -5.67 29.46
CA TYR A 29 22.58 -6.20 29.49
C TYR A 29 23.26 -5.91 28.15
N LEU A 30 24.01 -4.81 28.07
CA LEU A 30 24.65 -4.35 26.83
C LEU A 30 25.71 -5.33 26.29
N ASP A 31 26.39 -6.00 27.19
CA ASP A 31 27.38 -7.04 26.85
C ASP A 31 26.80 -8.30 26.18
N ARG A 32 25.48 -8.45 26.23
CA ARG A 32 24.76 -9.55 25.56
C ARG A 32 24.20 -9.15 24.19
N VAL A 33 24.24 -7.89 23.84
CA VAL A 33 23.72 -7.39 22.57
C VAL A 33 24.61 -7.88 21.42
N PRO A 34 24.07 -8.61 20.42
CA PRO A 34 24.86 -9.07 19.28
C PRO A 34 25.45 -7.88 18.51
N VAL A 35 26.72 -7.95 18.17
CA VAL A 35 27.46 -6.90 17.47
C VAL A 35 28.22 -7.46 16.28
N LYS A 36 28.34 -6.65 15.20
CA LYS A 36 29.15 -7.01 14.03
C LYS A 36 30.65 -6.76 14.24
N TYR A 37 30.99 -5.80 15.13
CA TYR A 37 32.36 -5.33 15.35
C TYR A 37 32.69 -5.36 16.83
N ASN A 38 33.87 -5.80 17.15
CA ASN A 38 34.41 -5.75 18.50
C ASN A 38 34.91 -4.33 18.85
N GLY A 39 34.91 -3.98 20.14
CA GLY A 39 35.47 -2.75 20.63
C GLY A 39 34.48 -1.59 20.81
N LEU A 40 33.19 -1.85 20.65
CA LEU A 40 32.16 -0.85 20.94
C LEU A 40 32.11 -0.55 22.45
N ASN A 41 32.08 0.72 22.82
CA ASN A 41 31.90 1.15 24.20
C ASN A 41 30.41 1.12 24.60
N SER A 42 30.15 1.33 25.91
CA SER A 42 28.78 1.24 26.42
C SER A 42 27.80 2.24 25.78
N THR A 43 28.26 3.42 25.40
CA THR A 43 27.42 4.41 24.72
C THR A 43 27.07 3.94 23.32
N GLU A 44 28.05 3.47 22.57
CA GLU A 44 27.83 2.94 21.23
C GLU A 44 26.89 1.72 21.26
N LEU A 45 27.07 0.79 22.19
CA LEU A 45 26.18 -0.35 22.36
C LEU A 45 24.72 0.07 22.69
N ALA A 46 24.56 1.16 23.46
CA ALA A 46 23.25 1.64 23.91
C ALA A 46 22.46 2.37 22.81
N ILE A 47 23.15 3.12 21.91
CA ILE A 47 22.48 4.04 20.99
C ILE A 47 22.73 3.72 19.50
N SER A 48 23.62 2.80 19.17
CA SER A 48 23.90 2.47 17.76
C SER A 48 22.70 1.85 17.08
N GLU A 49 22.33 2.44 15.95
CA GLU A 49 21.32 1.90 15.06
C GLU A 49 21.81 0.63 14.37
N SER A 50 20.99 -0.40 14.33
CA SER A 50 21.22 -1.59 13.53
C SER A 50 19.89 -2.16 13.12
N GLN A 51 19.46 -1.83 11.92
CA GLN A 51 18.16 -2.19 11.36
C GLN A 51 18.02 -3.70 11.12
N GLU A 52 16.83 -4.11 10.70
CA GLU A 52 16.44 -5.52 10.46
C GLU A 52 16.52 -6.40 11.71
N ARG A 53 16.32 -5.80 12.89
CA ARG A 53 16.18 -6.49 14.16
C ARG A 53 14.88 -6.11 14.84
N MET A 54 14.36 -7.03 15.65
CA MET A 54 13.17 -6.82 16.47
C MET A 54 13.46 -7.14 17.92
N SER A 55 12.97 -6.30 18.83
CA SER A 55 12.91 -6.61 20.25
C SER A 55 11.50 -7.09 20.61
N VAL A 56 11.41 -8.08 21.47
CA VAL A 56 10.14 -8.67 21.91
C VAL A 56 10.12 -8.87 23.41
N VAL A 57 8.95 -8.65 24.03
CA VAL A 57 8.68 -9.00 25.43
C VAL A 57 7.86 -10.27 25.46
N ILE A 58 8.31 -11.23 26.25
CA ILE A 58 7.65 -12.52 26.48
C ILE A 58 7.57 -12.82 27.98
N GLU A 59 6.75 -13.78 28.37
CA GLU A 59 6.78 -14.29 29.74
C GLU A 59 8.06 -15.11 29.98
N ALA A 60 8.64 -15.01 31.17
CA ALA A 60 9.89 -15.69 31.50
C ALA A 60 9.83 -17.22 31.30
N LYS A 61 8.65 -17.84 31.55
CA LYS A 61 8.41 -19.28 31.33
C LYS A 61 8.50 -19.71 29.87
N ASP A 62 8.28 -18.77 28.92
CA ASP A 62 8.21 -19.04 27.48
C ASP A 62 9.56 -18.80 26.79
N LYS A 63 10.61 -18.39 27.53
CA LYS A 63 11.92 -18.05 26.97
C LYS A 63 12.51 -19.16 26.10
N ASP A 64 12.59 -20.37 26.65
CA ASP A 64 13.25 -21.48 25.94
C ASP A 64 12.45 -21.91 24.71
N ALA A 65 11.11 -21.85 24.77
CA ALA A 65 10.24 -22.11 23.64
C ALA A 65 10.43 -21.07 22.54
N MET A 66 10.53 -19.77 22.89
CA MET A 66 10.77 -18.70 21.93
C MET A 66 12.13 -18.86 21.24
N ILE A 67 13.18 -19.16 22.01
CA ILE A 67 14.52 -19.43 21.46
C ILE A 67 14.47 -20.62 20.48
N ALA A 68 13.77 -21.70 20.83
CA ALA A 68 13.62 -22.86 19.96
C ALA A 68 12.90 -22.52 18.65
N TYR A 69 11.79 -21.74 18.72
CA TYR A 69 11.08 -21.29 17.52
C TYR A 69 11.94 -20.40 16.62
N CYS A 70 12.66 -19.43 17.18
CA CYS A 70 13.56 -18.58 16.38
C CYS A 70 14.65 -19.40 15.68
N ARG A 71 15.25 -20.35 16.39
CA ARG A 71 16.27 -21.23 15.81
C ARG A 71 15.73 -22.14 14.70
N SER A 72 14.49 -22.63 14.83
CA SER A 72 13.85 -23.41 13.75
C SER A 72 13.58 -22.61 12.49
N GLU A 73 13.49 -21.29 12.61
CA GLU A 73 13.34 -20.35 11.48
C GLU A 73 14.68 -19.73 11.04
N ASN A 74 15.81 -20.28 11.51
CA ASN A 74 17.15 -19.76 11.23
C ASN A 74 17.36 -18.29 11.66
N VAL A 75 16.68 -17.86 12.73
CA VAL A 75 16.76 -16.50 13.28
C VAL A 75 17.62 -16.50 14.55
N GLU A 76 18.64 -15.64 14.56
CA GLU A 76 19.39 -15.37 15.79
C GLU A 76 18.50 -14.71 16.83
N VAL A 77 18.59 -15.20 18.07
CA VAL A 77 17.83 -14.66 19.21
C VAL A 77 18.68 -14.64 20.46
N THR A 78 18.66 -13.51 21.15
CA THR A 78 19.45 -13.30 22.37
C THR A 78 18.60 -12.68 23.46
N HIS A 79 18.70 -13.21 24.68
CA HIS A 79 18.11 -12.63 25.89
C HIS A 79 18.99 -11.48 26.38
N VAL A 80 18.52 -10.25 26.17
CA VAL A 80 19.29 -9.01 26.42
C VAL A 80 18.74 -8.13 27.53
N ALA A 81 17.54 -8.42 28.04
CA ALA A 81 16.94 -7.62 29.11
C ALA A 81 15.95 -8.43 29.95
N ASP A 82 15.79 -8.01 31.20
CA ASP A 82 14.76 -8.49 32.11
C ASP A 82 13.77 -7.36 32.45
N VAL A 83 12.47 -7.67 32.42
CA VAL A 83 11.42 -6.76 32.88
C VAL A 83 11.37 -6.76 34.38
N THR A 84 11.30 -5.57 34.99
CA THR A 84 11.26 -5.38 36.46
C THR A 84 10.10 -4.47 36.84
N ASP A 85 9.71 -4.48 38.10
CA ASP A 85 8.70 -3.62 38.72
C ASP A 85 9.25 -2.31 39.32
N ARG A 86 10.55 -2.03 39.07
CA ARG A 86 11.25 -0.89 39.72
C ARG A 86 10.91 0.48 39.14
N GLY A 87 10.21 0.54 38.00
CA GLY A 87 9.93 1.80 37.28
C GLY A 87 11.20 2.55 36.88
N ARG A 88 12.25 1.80 36.49
CA ARG A 88 13.54 2.34 36.09
C ARG A 88 14.10 1.60 34.89
N MET A 89 14.72 2.31 33.96
CA MET A 89 15.54 1.75 32.91
C MET A 89 16.99 1.73 33.40
N ARG A 90 17.56 0.56 33.56
CA ARG A 90 18.95 0.38 33.94
C ARG A 90 19.67 -0.38 32.84
N MET A 91 20.93 0.03 32.58
CA MET A 91 21.78 -0.66 31.62
C MET A 91 23.08 -1.09 32.29
N PHE A 92 23.46 -2.31 32.03
CA PHE A 92 24.68 -2.94 32.54
C PHE A 92 25.62 -3.27 31.40
N ASN A 93 26.92 -3.13 31.61
CA ASN A 93 27.95 -3.66 30.75
C ASN A 93 28.87 -4.52 31.63
N GLY A 94 28.70 -5.84 31.56
CA GLY A 94 29.16 -6.76 32.57
C GLY A 94 28.53 -6.41 33.95
N ASP A 95 29.34 -6.34 35.00
CA ASP A 95 28.86 -5.99 36.35
C ASP A 95 28.70 -4.48 36.57
N ARG A 96 29.06 -3.66 35.57
CA ARG A 96 29.03 -2.20 35.73
C ARG A 96 27.67 -1.64 35.31
N LEU A 97 27.00 -0.98 36.25
CA LEU A 97 25.83 -0.14 35.97
C LEU A 97 26.25 1.14 35.24
N VAL A 98 25.81 1.34 34.00
CA VAL A 98 26.22 2.47 33.13
C VAL A 98 25.09 3.48 32.92
N VAL A 99 23.83 3.04 33.05
CA VAL A 99 22.63 3.89 32.99
C VAL A 99 21.68 3.49 34.11
N ASP A 100 21.12 4.47 34.81
CA ASP A 100 20.06 4.27 35.80
C ASP A 100 19.12 5.49 35.79
N LEU A 101 18.03 5.40 35.03
CA LEU A 101 17.06 6.47 34.86
C LEU A 101 15.68 6.03 35.33
N SER A 102 14.97 6.90 36.04
CA SER A 102 13.58 6.64 36.39
C SER A 102 12.66 6.76 35.16
N ARG A 103 11.59 5.99 35.13
CA ARG A 103 10.58 6.09 34.07
C ARG A 103 9.98 7.51 34.03
N GLU A 104 9.68 8.10 35.19
CA GLU A 104 9.19 9.48 35.25
C GLU A 104 10.12 10.48 34.57
N PHE A 105 11.45 10.34 34.74
CA PHE A 105 12.42 11.18 34.05
C PHE A 105 12.39 10.98 32.53
N ILE A 106 12.37 9.72 32.08
CA ILE A 106 12.34 9.39 30.63
C ILE A 106 11.06 9.94 29.99
N ASP A 107 9.90 9.71 30.58
CA ASP A 107 8.60 10.09 30.03
C ASP A 107 8.40 11.61 29.97
N SER A 108 9.08 12.36 30.86
CA SER A 108 9.06 13.81 30.85
C SER A 108 10.27 14.46 30.18
N ALA A 109 11.21 13.68 29.65
CA ALA A 109 12.53 14.14 29.20
C ALA A 109 13.23 15.02 30.26
N GLY A 110 12.94 14.77 31.57
CA GLY A 110 13.48 15.49 32.69
C GLY A 110 12.85 16.87 32.97
N ALA A 111 11.97 17.36 32.11
CA ALA A 111 11.27 18.63 32.26
C ALA A 111 9.90 18.59 31.54
N LYS A 112 8.90 19.19 32.21
CA LYS A 112 7.60 19.40 31.54
C LYS A 112 7.72 20.56 30.56
N HIS A 113 7.43 20.31 29.31
CA HIS A 113 7.36 21.34 28.29
C HIS A 113 5.91 21.79 28.10
N TYR A 114 5.70 23.10 28.08
CA TYR A 114 4.39 23.70 27.86
C TYR A 114 4.42 24.50 26.57
N ALA A 115 3.59 24.13 25.61
CA ALA A 115 3.33 24.90 24.41
C ALA A 115 1.98 25.62 24.55
N LYS A 116 1.88 26.82 24.00
CA LYS A 116 0.62 27.53 23.82
C LYS A 116 0.31 27.56 22.33
N ALA A 117 -0.85 27.06 21.96
CA ALA A 117 -1.34 27.11 20.60
C ALA A 117 -2.30 28.28 20.41
N THR A 118 -2.28 28.89 19.24
CA THR A 118 -3.23 29.93 18.84
C THR A 118 -3.73 29.58 17.43
N VAL A 119 -4.99 29.20 17.35
CA VAL A 119 -5.64 28.97 16.05
C VAL A 119 -5.80 30.31 15.33
N GLY A 120 -5.34 30.39 14.09
CA GLY A 120 -5.44 31.60 13.27
C GLY A 120 -6.89 31.91 12.88
N ALA A 121 -7.19 33.18 12.63
CA ALA A 121 -8.43 33.55 11.99
C ALA A 121 -8.44 33.04 10.54
N VAL A 122 -9.59 32.58 10.10
CA VAL A 122 -9.80 32.09 8.72
C VAL A 122 -10.21 33.28 7.85
N GLU A 123 -9.70 33.34 6.62
CA GLU A 123 -10.10 34.37 5.65
C GLU A 123 -11.59 34.24 5.30
N ASP A 124 -12.30 35.38 5.23
CA ASP A 124 -13.71 35.43 4.83
C ASP A 124 -13.84 35.27 3.31
N ARG A 125 -13.73 34.03 2.83
CA ARG A 125 -13.94 33.61 1.44
C ARG A 125 -14.48 32.21 1.37
N ASN A 126 -15.14 31.87 0.28
CA ASN A 126 -15.54 30.50 0.01
C ASN A 126 -14.29 29.67 -0.42
N PRO A 127 -13.82 28.71 0.37
CA PRO A 127 -12.62 27.94 0.06
C PRO A 127 -12.81 26.91 -1.06
N PHE A 128 -14.07 26.63 -1.45
CA PHE A 128 -14.39 25.59 -2.43
C PHE A 128 -14.42 26.12 -3.87
N VAL A 129 -14.49 27.42 -4.05
CA VAL A 129 -14.43 28.02 -5.39
C VAL A 129 -13.00 27.94 -5.90
N ARG A 130 -12.84 27.27 -7.04
CA ARG A 130 -11.56 27.15 -7.74
C ARG A 130 -11.65 27.85 -9.09
N GLU A 131 -10.79 28.83 -9.29
CA GLU A 131 -10.62 29.47 -10.58
C GLU A 131 -9.59 28.68 -11.40
N VAL A 132 -9.96 28.29 -12.62
CA VAL A 132 -9.07 27.65 -13.59
C VAL A 132 -8.83 28.64 -14.72
N GLU A 133 -7.57 28.89 -15.04
CA GLU A 133 -7.16 29.78 -16.12
C GLU A 133 -7.70 29.29 -17.48
N GLY A 134 -8.06 30.22 -18.37
CA GLY A 134 -8.52 29.94 -19.71
C GLY A 134 -9.60 30.90 -20.19
N GLU A 135 -9.57 31.29 -21.47
CA GLU A 135 -10.54 32.17 -22.09
C GLU A 135 -11.83 31.42 -22.50
N THR A 136 -11.67 30.14 -22.87
CA THR A 136 -12.77 29.27 -23.29
C THR A 136 -12.95 28.11 -22.32
N LEU A 137 -14.12 27.45 -22.37
CA LEU A 137 -14.34 26.21 -21.61
C LEU A 137 -13.31 25.14 -21.97
N LYS A 138 -12.87 25.06 -23.24
CA LYS A 138 -11.83 24.12 -23.69
C LYS A 138 -10.51 24.38 -22.97
N ASP A 139 -10.06 25.64 -22.92
CA ASP A 139 -8.82 26.00 -22.23
C ASP A 139 -8.89 25.63 -20.76
N LYS A 140 -10.01 25.92 -20.10
CA LYS A 140 -10.22 25.59 -18.67
C LYS A 140 -10.19 24.10 -18.41
N VAL A 141 -10.86 23.28 -19.24
CA VAL A 141 -10.83 21.80 -19.11
C VAL A 141 -9.41 21.27 -19.29
N PHE A 142 -8.67 21.76 -20.28
CA PHE A 142 -7.29 21.34 -20.51
C PHE A 142 -6.36 21.74 -19.36
N ASN A 143 -6.43 22.98 -18.90
CA ASN A 143 -5.62 23.47 -17.78
C ASN A 143 -5.98 22.74 -16.47
N ASN A 144 -7.25 22.38 -16.28
CA ASN A 144 -7.68 21.55 -15.16
C ASN A 144 -7.04 20.15 -15.20
N LEU A 145 -7.04 19.49 -16.36
CA LEU A 145 -6.44 18.15 -16.52
C LEU A 145 -4.91 18.16 -16.42
N GLN A 146 -4.27 19.30 -16.67
CA GLN A 146 -2.81 19.50 -16.51
C GLN A 146 -2.39 19.97 -15.12
N ASP A 147 -3.33 20.29 -14.22
CA ASP A 147 -2.98 20.64 -12.84
C ASP A 147 -2.21 19.47 -12.18
N PRO A 148 -1.10 19.74 -11.46
CA PRO A 148 -0.32 18.67 -10.80
C PRO A 148 -1.11 17.75 -9.87
N ASN A 149 -2.23 18.23 -9.32
CA ASN A 149 -3.11 17.44 -8.44
C ASN A 149 -4.21 16.67 -9.20
N VAL A 150 -4.33 16.87 -10.51
CA VAL A 150 -5.35 16.27 -11.39
C VAL A 150 -4.74 15.36 -12.45
N THR A 151 -3.57 15.76 -12.96
CA THR A 151 -2.88 15.06 -14.05
C THR A 151 -2.54 13.61 -13.68
N SER A 152 -2.55 12.73 -14.67
CA SER A 152 -2.25 11.31 -14.47
C SER A 152 -0.81 11.08 -14.03
N GLN A 153 -0.62 10.16 -13.08
CA GLN A 153 0.68 9.67 -12.63
C GLN A 153 0.97 8.25 -13.17
N LYS A 154 0.35 7.88 -14.28
CA LYS A 154 0.41 6.53 -14.85
C LYS A 154 1.84 6.03 -15.02
N GLY A 155 2.72 6.83 -15.61
CA GLY A 155 4.11 6.45 -15.83
C GLY A 155 4.87 6.13 -14.53
N LEU A 156 4.57 6.82 -13.42
CA LEU A 156 5.14 6.50 -12.11
C LEU A 156 4.53 5.20 -11.53
N ILE A 157 3.21 5.07 -11.60
CA ILE A 157 2.48 3.95 -10.99
C ILE A 157 2.84 2.64 -11.71
N GLU A 158 2.96 2.65 -13.03
CA GLU A 158 3.30 1.46 -13.82
C GLU A 158 4.78 1.01 -13.69
N MET A 159 5.62 1.74 -12.96
CA MET A 159 6.93 1.25 -12.54
C MET A 159 6.86 0.17 -11.47
N PHE A 160 5.70 -0.04 -10.87
CA PHE A 160 5.47 -0.99 -9.78
C PHE A 160 4.49 -2.09 -10.19
N ASP A 161 4.69 -3.29 -9.64
CA ASP A 161 3.78 -4.42 -9.86
C ASP A 161 2.45 -4.22 -9.15
N SER A 162 1.36 -4.25 -9.90
CA SER A 162 0.00 -4.06 -9.37
C SER A 162 -0.72 -5.37 -9.04
N THR A 163 -0.16 -6.52 -9.40
CA THR A 163 -0.80 -7.85 -9.29
C THR A 163 -0.10 -8.81 -8.34
N ILE A 164 0.83 -8.32 -7.53
CA ILE A 164 1.56 -9.14 -6.55
C ILE A 164 0.58 -9.85 -5.62
N GLY A 165 0.85 -11.12 -5.36
CA GLY A 165 0.02 -11.96 -4.49
C GLY A 165 -1.31 -12.39 -5.10
N ARG A 166 -1.64 -11.96 -6.32
CA ARG A 166 -2.89 -12.30 -7.04
C ARG A 166 -4.16 -11.93 -6.27
N SER A 167 -4.10 -10.89 -5.46
CA SER A 167 -5.20 -10.42 -4.61
C SER A 167 -5.89 -9.16 -5.14
N THR A 168 -5.33 -8.53 -6.20
CA THR A 168 -5.83 -7.28 -6.77
C THR A 168 -7.21 -7.46 -7.38
N VAL A 169 -8.19 -6.69 -6.90
CA VAL A 169 -9.55 -6.64 -7.44
C VAL A 169 -9.68 -5.50 -8.45
N LEU A 170 -9.16 -4.31 -8.14
CA LEU A 170 -9.10 -3.19 -9.06
C LEU A 170 -7.63 -2.89 -9.41
N MET A 171 -7.34 -2.82 -10.71
CA MET A 171 -6.07 -2.30 -11.21
C MET A 171 -6.01 -0.78 -10.98
N PRO A 172 -4.81 -0.18 -10.90
CA PRO A 172 -4.67 1.28 -10.74
C PRO A 172 -5.36 2.09 -11.83
N PHE A 173 -5.48 1.52 -13.02
CA PHE A 173 -6.17 2.09 -14.16
C PHE A 173 -7.18 1.09 -14.73
N GLY A 174 -8.44 1.51 -14.83
CA GLY A 174 -9.57 0.70 -15.28
C GLY A 174 -9.95 0.92 -16.74
N GLY A 175 -10.89 0.10 -17.18
CA GLY A 175 -11.43 0.08 -18.55
C GLY A 175 -10.58 -0.73 -19.54
N MET A 176 -11.10 -0.91 -20.76
CA MET A 176 -10.40 -1.63 -21.84
C MET A 176 -9.08 -0.95 -22.22
N LEU A 177 -9.02 0.38 -22.15
CA LEU A 177 -7.83 1.18 -22.47
C LEU A 177 -6.88 1.34 -21.27
N GLN A 178 -7.29 0.92 -20.07
CA GLN A 178 -6.52 1.06 -18.83
C GLN A 178 -6.05 2.51 -18.59
N THR A 179 -6.99 3.47 -18.66
CA THR A 179 -6.71 4.91 -18.58
C THR A 179 -7.56 5.66 -17.56
N THR A 180 -8.62 5.08 -17.03
CA THR A 180 -9.36 5.67 -15.90
C THR A 180 -8.69 5.30 -14.58
N GLU A 181 -8.21 6.31 -13.85
CA GLU A 181 -7.59 6.13 -12.53
C GLU A 181 -8.61 5.62 -11.50
N THR A 182 -8.27 4.54 -10.79
CA THR A 182 -9.05 4.09 -9.65
C THR A 182 -8.71 4.92 -8.41
N GLN A 183 -9.74 5.30 -7.65
CA GLN A 183 -9.57 6.18 -6.48
C GLN A 183 -9.24 5.42 -5.19
N VAL A 184 -9.22 4.09 -5.25
CA VAL A 184 -9.04 3.20 -4.11
C VAL A 184 -8.09 2.06 -4.45
N SER A 185 -7.50 1.45 -3.43
CA SER A 185 -6.82 0.15 -3.55
C SER A 185 -7.73 -0.93 -3.02
N VAL A 186 -8.07 -1.93 -3.84
CA VAL A 186 -8.92 -3.07 -3.45
C VAL A 186 -8.15 -4.37 -3.62
N GLN A 187 -7.93 -5.06 -2.49
CA GLN A 187 -7.14 -6.28 -2.44
C GLN A 187 -7.89 -7.36 -1.65
N LYS A 188 -8.03 -8.56 -2.21
CA LYS A 188 -8.56 -9.71 -1.45
C LYS A 188 -7.66 -10.02 -0.26
N LEU A 189 -8.25 -10.38 0.87
CA LEU A 189 -7.47 -10.73 2.05
C LEU A 189 -6.64 -11.99 1.81
N PRO A 190 -5.37 -12.02 2.25
CA PRO A 190 -4.52 -13.20 2.11
C PRO A 190 -5.01 -14.29 3.09
N THR A 191 -5.50 -15.40 2.56
CA THR A 191 -5.98 -16.55 3.31
C THR A 191 -5.48 -17.84 2.69
N ASP A 192 -5.52 -18.93 3.45
CA ASP A 192 -5.40 -20.27 2.87
C ASP A 192 -6.67 -20.55 2.04
N GLY A 193 -6.50 -20.88 0.76
CA GLY A 193 -7.61 -21.04 -0.18
C GLY A 193 -8.09 -19.72 -0.79
N TYR A 194 -9.40 -19.61 -1.02
CA TYR A 194 -10.04 -18.46 -1.67
C TYR A 194 -10.94 -17.70 -0.69
N THR A 195 -11.04 -16.40 -0.89
CA THR A 195 -12.00 -15.54 -0.19
C THR A 195 -12.52 -14.49 -1.16
N ASP A 196 -13.77 -14.07 -0.95
CA ASP A 196 -14.36 -12.91 -1.63
C ASP A 196 -14.32 -11.65 -0.77
N THR A 197 -13.82 -11.76 0.48
CA THR A 197 -13.57 -10.59 1.32
C THR A 197 -12.33 -9.85 0.84
N ALA A 198 -12.48 -8.58 0.52
CA ALA A 198 -11.42 -7.67 0.14
C ALA A 198 -11.30 -6.49 1.12
N SER A 199 -10.12 -5.93 1.25
CA SER A 199 -9.90 -4.61 1.86
C SER A 199 -10.06 -3.52 0.81
N VAL A 200 -10.66 -2.40 1.20
CA VAL A 200 -10.74 -1.18 0.39
C VAL A 200 -10.07 -0.07 1.15
N MET A 201 -9.09 0.58 0.56
CA MET A 201 -8.36 1.69 1.15
C MET A 201 -8.39 2.91 0.24
N ALA A 202 -8.64 4.07 0.82
CA ALA A 202 -8.57 5.36 0.16
C ALA A 202 -7.86 6.40 1.04
N PHE A 203 -7.49 7.51 0.44
CA PHE A 203 -6.98 8.66 1.19
C PHE A 203 -7.67 9.96 0.74
N GLY A 204 -7.60 10.98 1.61
CA GLY A 204 -8.07 12.34 1.32
C GLY A 204 -7.10 13.39 1.83
N TYR A 205 -6.92 14.45 1.06
CA TYR A 205 -6.16 15.65 1.41
C TYR A 205 -6.28 16.73 0.33
N ASN A 206 -6.48 17.98 0.76
CA ASN A 206 -6.40 19.14 -0.12
C ASN A 206 -5.52 20.24 0.50
N PRO A 207 -4.34 20.54 -0.09
CA PRO A 207 -3.40 21.51 0.45
C PRO A 207 -3.94 22.95 0.49
N TYR A 208 -4.86 23.33 -0.39
CA TYR A 208 -5.43 24.68 -0.46
C TYR A 208 -6.48 24.92 0.61
N ILE A 209 -7.38 23.95 0.84
CA ILE A 209 -8.34 24.01 1.94
C ILE A 209 -7.59 23.95 3.28
N ALA A 210 -6.59 23.07 3.39
CA ALA A 210 -5.77 22.95 4.59
C ALA A 210 -4.95 24.23 4.89
N SER A 211 -4.46 24.92 3.86
CA SER A 211 -3.77 26.21 4.02
C SER A 211 -4.72 27.34 4.41
N TRP A 212 -5.96 27.32 3.91
CA TRP A 212 -6.99 28.26 4.30
C TRP A 212 -7.44 28.03 5.76
N SER A 213 -7.68 26.77 6.12
CA SER A 213 -8.04 26.35 7.47
C SER A 213 -7.65 24.88 7.69
N PRO A 214 -6.64 24.59 8.53
CA PRO A 214 -6.28 23.21 8.86
C PRO A 214 -7.44 22.40 9.44
N TYR A 215 -8.37 23.07 10.17
CA TYR A 215 -9.57 22.44 10.72
C TYR A 215 -10.48 21.87 9.62
N HIS A 216 -10.82 22.71 8.62
CA HIS A 216 -11.64 22.30 7.50
C HIS A 216 -10.88 21.32 6.58
N GLY A 217 -9.58 21.57 6.33
CA GLY A 217 -8.74 20.68 5.55
C GLY A 217 -8.75 19.25 6.07
N ALA A 218 -8.61 19.08 7.38
CA ALA A 218 -8.66 17.76 8.00
C ALA A 218 -10.07 17.14 8.00
N ALA A 219 -11.12 17.94 8.19
CA ALA A 219 -12.50 17.47 8.07
C ALA A 219 -12.79 16.93 6.65
N TYR A 220 -12.41 17.67 5.61
CA TYR A 220 -12.61 17.25 4.23
C TYR A 220 -11.66 16.13 3.78
N ALA A 221 -10.51 15.97 4.41
CA ALA A 221 -9.67 14.78 4.21
C ALA A 221 -10.40 13.49 4.60
N VAL A 222 -11.12 13.50 5.74
CA VAL A 222 -11.97 12.37 6.17
C VAL A 222 -13.12 12.15 5.19
N VAL A 223 -13.81 13.22 4.80
CA VAL A 223 -14.95 13.15 3.84
C VAL A 223 -14.51 12.58 2.50
N GLU A 224 -13.38 13.03 1.96
CA GLU A 224 -12.85 12.53 0.68
C GLU A 224 -12.53 11.03 0.74
N ALA A 225 -11.85 10.58 1.80
CA ALA A 225 -11.53 9.16 1.96
C ALA A 225 -12.79 8.30 2.05
N CYS A 226 -13.82 8.74 2.80
CA CYS A 226 -15.10 8.04 2.86
C CYS A 226 -15.82 8.02 1.51
N SER A 227 -15.86 9.15 0.81
CA SER A 227 -16.54 9.24 -0.50
C SER A 227 -15.92 8.33 -1.55
N LYS A 228 -14.58 8.22 -1.59
CA LYS A 228 -13.86 7.32 -2.50
C LYS A 228 -14.17 5.85 -2.21
N VAL A 229 -14.23 5.47 -0.93
CA VAL A 229 -14.59 4.11 -0.51
C VAL A 229 -16.01 3.76 -0.92
N VAL A 230 -16.96 4.69 -0.74
CA VAL A 230 -18.36 4.50 -1.15
C VAL A 230 -18.50 4.46 -2.66
N ALA A 231 -17.77 5.31 -3.40
CA ALA A 231 -17.76 5.29 -4.87
C ALA A 231 -17.25 3.95 -5.44
N ALA A 232 -16.46 3.19 -4.68
CA ALA A 232 -16.04 1.85 -5.05
C ALA A 232 -17.03 0.75 -4.63
N GLY A 233 -18.20 1.10 -4.07
CA GLY A 233 -19.25 0.17 -3.67
C GLY A 233 -19.20 -0.30 -2.21
N ALA A 234 -18.19 0.07 -1.43
CA ALA A 234 -18.08 -0.35 -0.04
C ALA A 234 -18.88 0.56 0.92
N SER A 235 -19.25 0.05 2.09
CA SER A 235 -19.86 0.85 3.16
C SER A 235 -18.77 1.61 3.94
N TYR A 236 -19.07 2.88 4.28
CA TYR A 236 -18.20 3.69 5.13
C TYR A 236 -18.29 3.29 6.62
N GLU A 237 -19.39 2.71 7.08
CA GLU A 237 -19.75 2.54 8.50
C GLU A 237 -18.71 1.77 9.34
N LYS A 238 -17.93 0.89 8.71
CA LYS A 238 -16.90 0.09 9.38
C LYS A 238 -15.49 0.58 9.13
N MET A 239 -15.33 1.76 8.51
CA MET A 239 -14.01 2.29 8.24
C MET A 239 -13.20 2.54 9.53
N ARG A 240 -11.90 2.40 9.39
CA ARG A 240 -10.90 2.78 10.40
C ARG A 240 -9.89 3.70 9.74
N PHE A 241 -9.44 4.71 10.49
CA PHE A 241 -8.49 5.69 9.97
C PHE A 241 -7.09 5.50 10.53
N SER A 242 -6.11 5.87 9.71
CA SER A 242 -4.76 6.20 10.13
C SER A 242 -4.45 7.58 9.56
N TYR A 243 -3.85 8.47 10.35
CA TYR A 243 -3.55 9.83 9.91
C TYR A 243 -2.06 10.02 9.69
N GLN A 244 -1.71 10.71 8.60
CA GLN A 244 -0.36 11.20 8.37
C GLN A 244 -0.36 12.71 8.52
N GLU A 245 0.43 13.21 9.47
CA GLU A 245 0.59 14.64 9.68
C GLU A 245 1.98 15.11 9.27
N TYR A 246 2.04 16.27 8.59
CA TYR A 246 3.29 16.93 8.25
C TYR A 246 3.12 18.45 8.29
N PHE A 247 3.82 19.08 9.22
CA PHE A 247 3.71 20.51 9.48
C PHE A 247 5.08 21.17 9.46
N GLU A 248 5.07 22.50 9.32
CA GLU A 248 6.25 23.34 9.48
C GLU A 248 6.89 23.16 10.86
N ARG A 249 8.11 23.66 11.04
CA ARG A 249 8.78 23.66 12.35
C ARG A 249 7.99 24.47 13.38
N MET A 250 7.77 23.89 14.55
CA MET A 250 7.02 24.48 15.65
C MET A 250 7.83 25.52 16.42
N THR A 251 7.84 26.77 15.96
CA THR A 251 8.66 27.84 16.53
C THR A 251 7.88 28.84 17.39
N ASP A 252 6.57 28.92 17.22
CA ASP A 252 5.71 29.88 17.90
C ASP A 252 4.29 29.33 18.15
N ARG A 253 3.43 30.18 18.78
CA ARG A 253 2.05 29.78 19.10
C ARG A 253 1.17 29.52 17.87
N LYS A 254 1.45 30.20 16.76
CA LYS A 254 0.66 30.05 15.52
C LYS A 254 1.00 28.75 14.81
N SER A 255 2.30 28.42 14.74
CA SER A 255 2.74 27.13 14.17
C SER A 255 2.13 25.96 14.97
N TRP A 256 2.13 26.01 16.31
CA TRP A 256 1.44 25.02 17.16
C TRP A 256 -0.09 25.00 16.98
N GLY A 257 -0.69 26.12 16.55
CA GLY A 257 -2.12 26.21 16.28
C GLY A 257 -2.58 25.38 15.07
N LYS A 258 -1.71 25.15 14.09
CA LYS A 258 -2.05 24.40 12.87
C LYS A 258 -2.34 22.93 13.12
N PRO A 259 -1.42 22.12 13.73
CA PRO A 259 -1.72 20.73 14.04
C PRO A 259 -2.89 20.58 15.02
N LEU A 260 -2.99 21.43 16.07
CA LEU A 260 -4.13 21.41 16.97
C LEU A 260 -5.45 21.62 16.21
N SER A 261 -5.50 22.57 15.29
CA SER A 261 -6.68 22.86 14.48
C SER A 261 -7.04 21.67 13.58
N ALA A 262 -6.06 21.06 12.92
CA ALA A 262 -6.27 19.90 12.05
C ALA A 262 -6.80 18.69 12.84
N LEU A 263 -6.18 18.37 13.98
CA LEU A 263 -6.63 17.28 14.85
C LEU A 263 -8.07 17.47 15.33
N LEU A 264 -8.46 18.71 15.69
CA LEU A 264 -9.84 19.00 16.09
C LEU A 264 -10.83 18.80 14.94
N GLY A 265 -10.46 19.15 13.70
CA GLY A 265 -11.29 18.92 12.50
C GLY A 265 -11.48 17.43 12.24
N ALA A 266 -10.40 16.65 12.27
CA ALA A 266 -10.47 15.20 12.10
C ALA A 266 -11.26 14.53 13.22
N LEU A 267 -11.03 14.92 14.49
CA LEU A 267 -11.76 14.40 15.64
C LEU A 267 -13.27 14.67 15.54
N LYS A 268 -13.66 15.87 15.11
CA LYS A 268 -15.08 16.19 14.88
C LYS A 268 -15.70 15.19 13.90
N MET A 269 -15.07 14.94 12.77
CA MET A 269 -15.59 13.99 11.77
C MET A 269 -15.63 12.56 12.31
N GLN A 270 -14.61 12.12 13.06
CA GLN A 270 -14.62 10.79 13.69
C GLN A 270 -15.81 10.63 14.63
N VAL A 271 -16.08 11.63 15.46
CA VAL A 271 -17.21 11.60 16.41
C VAL A 271 -18.56 11.59 15.68
N GLU A 272 -18.73 12.46 14.70
CA GLU A 272 -20.00 12.60 13.97
C GLU A 272 -20.31 11.39 13.07
N PHE A 273 -19.30 10.79 12.43
CA PHE A 273 -19.48 9.57 11.65
C PHE A 273 -19.42 8.28 12.47
N GLY A 274 -18.96 8.33 13.73
CA GLY A 274 -18.75 7.15 14.57
C GLY A 274 -17.54 6.30 14.10
N LEU A 275 -16.56 6.89 13.47
CA LEU A 275 -15.42 6.20 12.83
C LEU A 275 -14.12 6.46 13.59
N PRO A 276 -13.55 5.44 14.26
CA PRO A 276 -12.32 5.63 15.03
C PRO A 276 -11.06 5.61 14.15
N SER A 277 -10.00 6.24 14.64
CA SER A 277 -8.63 6.04 14.13
C SER A 277 -7.88 5.02 14.97
N ILE A 278 -6.98 4.27 14.33
CA ILE A 278 -6.09 3.30 15.00
C ILE A 278 -4.76 3.92 15.41
N GLY A 279 -4.43 5.09 14.88
CA GLY A 279 -3.18 5.79 15.12
C GLY A 279 -2.79 6.64 13.93
N GLY A 280 -1.51 6.92 13.81
CA GLY A 280 -0.95 7.73 12.73
C GLY A 280 0.53 7.98 12.92
N LYS A 281 1.06 8.89 12.11
CA LYS A 281 2.43 9.36 12.13
C LYS A 281 2.43 10.88 12.01
N ASP A 282 3.21 11.55 12.84
CA ASP A 282 3.38 13.00 12.77
C ASP A 282 4.84 13.40 12.51
N SER A 283 5.03 14.56 11.92
CA SER A 283 6.33 15.22 11.75
C SER A 283 6.15 16.73 11.70
N MET A 284 6.98 17.43 12.47
CA MET A 284 7.02 18.89 12.53
C MET A 284 8.33 19.44 11.93
N SER A 285 8.83 18.81 10.88
CA SER A 285 10.09 19.13 10.22
C SER A 285 9.95 19.78 8.83
N GLY A 286 8.73 20.14 8.44
CA GLY A 286 8.39 20.63 7.11
C GLY A 286 8.78 22.08 6.83
N THR A 287 9.96 22.52 7.29
CA THR A 287 10.56 23.83 6.99
C THR A 287 11.93 23.64 6.37
N PHE A 288 12.12 24.20 5.19
CA PHE A 288 13.42 24.29 4.53
C PHE A 288 13.70 25.77 4.21
N GLU A 289 14.74 26.34 4.84
CA GLU A 289 15.03 27.76 4.76
C GLU A 289 13.81 28.63 5.12
N ASN A 290 13.24 29.33 4.13
CA ASN A 290 12.03 30.17 4.25
C ASN A 290 10.78 29.52 3.64
N ILE A 291 10.84 28.27 3.22
CA ILE A 291 9.72 27.52 2.65
C ILE A 291 9.13 26.62 3.72
N ASN A 292 7.82 26.72 3.92
CA ASN A 292 7.06 25.84 4.77
C ASN A 292 6.13 24.96 3.94
N VAL A 293 6.00 23.68 4.31
CA VAL A 293 4.96 22.82 3.73
C VAL A 293 3.57 23.34 4.06
N PRO A 294 2.57 23.15 3.20
CA PRO A 294 1.18 23.36 3.57
C PRO A 294 0.83 22.51 4.81
N PRO A 295 -0.03 23.00 5.72
CA PRO A 295 -0.53 22.19 6.82
C PRO A 295 -1.12 20.88 6.29
N MET A 296 -0.59 19.74 6.71
CA MET A 296 -1.06 18.45 6.23
C MET A 296 -1.55 17.57 7.37
N LEU A 297 -2.82 17.20 7.31
CA LEU A 297 -3.38 16.00 7.92
C LEU A 297 -4.06 15.23 6.80
N MET A 298 -3.44 14.14 6.38
CA MET A 298 -3.97 13.23 5.38
C MET A 298 -4.69 12.09 6.09
N ALA A 299 -5.91 11.79 5.67
CA ALA A 299 -6.71 10.71 6.21
C ALA A 299 -6.61 9.48 5.30
N PHE A 300 -6.07 8.38 5.83
CA PHE A 300 -6.12 7.07 5.19
C PHE A 300 -7.24 6.26 5.83
N GLY A 301 -8.25 5.89 5.05
CA GLY A 301 -9.39 5.12 5.50
C GLY A 301 -9.39 3.72 4.90
N ILE A 302 -9.64 2.70 5.72
CA ILE A 302 -9.72 1.30 5.30
C ILE A 302 -11.00 0.65 5.83
N THR A 303 -11.63 -0.16 4.98
CA THR A 303 -12.77 -1.03 5.34
C THR A 303 -12.69 -2.35 4.59
N THR A 304 -13.67 -3.21 4.75
CA THR A 304 -13.83 -4.46 4.01
C THR A 304 -15.07 -4.43 3.13
N VAL A 305 -15.03 -5.19 2.03
CA VAL A 305 -16.11 -5.34 1.06
C VAL A 305 -16.11 -6.76 0.51
N ASP A 306 -17.25 -7.23 0.00
CA ASP A 306 -17.28 -8.38 -0.91
C ASP A 306 -16.73 -7.97 -2.27
N ALA A 307 -15.74 -8.70 -2.79
CA ALA A 307 -15.10 -8.37 -4.06
C ALA A 307 -16.07 -8.37 -5.26
N GLY A 308 -17.16 -9.15 -5.18
CA GLY A 308 -18.21 -9.17 -6.20
C GLY A 308 -19.09 -7.92 -6.24
N GLN A 309 -19.02 -7.07 -5.20
CA GLN A 309 -19.79 -5.84 -5.07
C GLN A 309 -18.98 -4.58 -5.36
N VAL A 310 -17.71 -4.76 -5.75
CA VAL A 310 -16.82 -3.64 -6.08
C VAL A 310 -17.11 -3.15 -7.49
N ILE A 311 -17.29 -1.85 -7.65
CA ILE A 311 -17.42 -1.18 -8.94
C ILE A 311 -16.18 -0.34 -9.25
N SER A 312 -15.88 -0.19 -10.54
CA SER A 312 -14.79 0.63 -11.04
C SER A 312 -15.32 1.93 -11.68
N PRO A 313 -14.49 3.00 -11.73
CA PRO A 313 -14.99 4.34 -12.04
C PRO A 313 -15.23 4.64 -13.52
N GLU A 314 -14.72 3.85 -14.48
CA GLU A 314 -14.95 4.12 -15.89
C GLU A 314 -16.41 3.90 -16.30
N LEU A 315 -16.92 4.69 -17.26
CA LEU A 315 -18.25 4.54 -17.83
C LEU A 315 -18.43 3.16 -18.47
N LYS A 316 -19.64 2.57 -18.37
CA LYS A 316 -19.89 1.15 -18.71
C LYS A 316 -20.80 0.97 -19.91
N TYR A 317 -21.94 1.65 -19.96
CA TYR A 317 -22.99 1.29 -20.93
C TYR A 317 -23.65 2.52 -21.53
N GLU A 318 -23.81 2.52 -22.84
CA GLU A 318 -24.61 3.47 -23.60
C GLU A 318 -26.06 3.53 -23.07
N GLY A 319 -26.61 4.73 -23.02
CA GLY A 319 -27.97 4.98 -22.58
C GLY A 319 -28.13 5.14 -21.06
N ASN A 320 -27.08 4.86 -20.28
CA ASN A 320 -27.11 5.08 -18.85
C ASN A 320 -27.14 6.57 -18.50
N ARG A 321 -27.81 6.88 -17.41
CA ARG A 321 -27.94 8.25 -16.89
C ARG A 321 -26.78 8.59 -15.99
N LEU A 322 -26.38 9.87 -16.04
CA LEU A 322 -25.34 10.43 -15.18
C LEU A 322 -25.96 11.34 -14.14
N TYR A 323 -25.83 10.98 -12.87
CA TYR A 323 -26.32 11.75 -11.74
C TYR A 323 -25.16 12.25 -10.89
N LEU A 324 -25.24 13.53 -10.51
CA LEU A 324 -24.42 14.07 -9.43
C LEU A 324 -25.18 13.93 -8.12
N ILE A 325 -24.70 13.06 -7.23
CA ILE A 325 -25.19 13.00 -5.85
C ILE A 325 -24.48 14.10 -5.08
N LYS A 326 -25.17 15.24 -4.93
CA LYS A 326 -24.57 16.49 -4.46
C LYS A 326 -24.51 16.56 -2.94
N HIS A 327 -23.35 16.95 -2.42
CA HIS A 327 -23.16 17.40 -1.04
C HIS A 327 -23.09 18.94 -1.02
N THR A 328 -23.73 19.56 -0.04
CA THR A 328 -23.71 21.01 0.17
C THR A 328 -23.15 21.29 1.57
N PRO A 329 -22.01 21.98 1.67
CA PRO A 329 -21.45 22.38 2.95
C PRO A 329 -22.41 23.26 3.78
N LEU A 330 -22.27 23.21 5.10
CA LEU A 330 -22.97 24.10 6.01
C LEU A 330 -22.51 25.56 5.84
N ALA A 331 -23.23 26.50 6.45
CA ALA A 331 -22.92 27.93 6.34
C ALA A 331 -21.52 28.32 6.87
N ASP A 332 -20.97 27.54 7.78
CA ASP A 332 -19.61 27.69 8.30
C ASP A 332 -18.56 26.95 7.47
N HIS A 333 -18.93 26.44 6.29
CA HIS A 333 -18.13 25.63 5.39
C HIS A 333 -17.75 24.22 5.92
N MET A 334 -18.27 23.79 7.06
CA MET A 334 -18.11 22.42 7.52
C MET A 334 -18.97 21.45 6.70
N PRO A 335 -18.55 20.15 6.63
CA PRO A 335 -19.38 19.14 6.00
C PRO A 335 -20.74 19.00 6.69
N ASP A 336 -21.82 18.90 5.92
CA ASP A 336 -23.11 18.44 6.43
C ASP A 336 -23.05 16.91 6.58
N THR A 337 -22.74 16.43 7.77
CA THR A 337 -22.51 15.01 8.06
C THR A 337 -23.77 14.16 7.97
N GLU A 338 -24.95 14.73 8.23
CA GLU A 338 -26.23 14.02 8.07
C GLU A 338 -26.57 13.83 6.58
N GLN A 339 -26.36 14.86 5.76
CA GLN A 339 -26.51 14.75 4.32
C GLN A 339 -25.51 13.73 3.73
N LEU A 340 -24.24 13.76 4.17
CA LEU A 340 -23.22 12.83 3.71
C LEU A 340 -23.57 11.38 4.05
N LYS A 341 -23.97 11.10 5.27
CA LYS A 341 -24.41 9.75 5.68
C LYS A 341 -25.58 9.25 4.80
N ALA A 342 -26.56 10.11 4.58
CA ALA A 342 -27.70 9.77 3.74
C ALA A 342 -27.29 9.50 2.28
N ASN A 343 -26.44 10.36 1.71
CA ASN A 343 -25.93 10.19 0.35
C ASN A 343 -25.11 8.91 0.20
N TRP A 344 -24.19 8.64 1.13
CA TRP A 344 -23.32 7.47 1.08
C TRP A 344 -24.10 6.15 1.25
N ASN A 345 -25.07 6.12 2.15
CA ASN A 345 -25.94 4.94 2.31
C ASN A 345 -26.79 4.72 1.06
N PHE A 346 -27.36 5.80 0.50
CA PHE A 346 -28.11 5.70 -0.76
C PHE A 346 -27.27 5.12 -1.89
N ILE A 347 -26.05 5.65 -2.12
CA ILE A 347 -25.15 5.16 -3.17
C ILE A 347 -24.79 3.69 -2.92
N HIS A 348 -24.43 3.32 -1.68
CA HIS A 348 -24.10 1.95 -1.33
C HIS A 348 -25.28 1.00 -1.63
N GLU A 349 -26.50 1.37 -1.25
CA GLU A 349 -27.71 0.59 -1.54
C GLU A 349 -27.96 0.45 -3.05
N GLN A 350 -27.74 1.51 -3.85
CA GLN A 350 -27.90 1.45 -5.30
C GLN A 350 -26.83 0.58 -5.98
N VAL A 351 -25.60 0.58 -5.48
CA VAL A 351 -24.55 -0.34 -5.95
C VAL A 351 -24.89 -1.78 -5.59
N GLN A 352 -25.36 -2.04 -4.36
CA GLN A 352 -25.79 -3.38 -3.93
C GLN A 352 -26.98 -3.93 -4.76
N ALA A 353 -27.83 -3.03 -5.25
CA ALA A 353 -28.96 -3.36 -6.13
C ALA A 353 -28.57 -3.44 -7.62
N GLU A 354 -27.28 -3.26 -7.95
CA GLU A 354 -26.75 -3.22 -9.33
C GLU A 354 -27.37 -2.10 -10.19
N ASN A 355 -28.00 -1.09 -9.58
CA ASN A 355 -28.57 0.07 -10.26
C ASN A 355 -27.50 1.11 -10.65
N VAL A 356 -26.47 1.28 -9.80
CA VAL A 356 -25.31 2.11 -10.06
C VAL A 356 -24.13 1.21 -10.41
N VAL A 357 -23.59 1.37 -11.61
CA VAL A 357 -22.56 0.52 -12.19
C VAL A 357 -21.17 1.15 -12.23
N SER A 358 -21.10 2.47 -12.08
CA SER A 358 -19.85 3.24 -12.06
C SER A 358 -20.02 4.48 -11.20
N ALA A 359 -18.98 4.86 -10.46
CA ALA A 359 -19.00 6.07 -9.64
C ALA A 359 -17.61 6.67 -9.44
N TYR A 360 -17.56 8.00 -9.30
CA TYR A 360 -16.35 8.78 -9.08
C TYR A 360 -16.60 9.84 -8.00
N ALA A 361 -15.86 9.77 -6.90
CA ALA A 361 -15.91 10.81 -5.86
C ALA A 361 -15.22 12.09 -6.37
N LEU A 362 -15.91 13.24 -6.30
CA LEU A 362 -15.36 14.50 -6.76
C LEU A 362 -14.18 14.91 -5.88
N GLY A 363 -13.07 15.23 -6.54
CA GLY A 363 -11.80 15.60 -5.94
C GLY A 363 -11.35 17.00 -6.32
N PHE A 364 -10.06 17.14 -6.51
CA PHE A 364 -9.40 18.42 -6.74
C PHE A 364 -9.87 19.13 -8.01
N GLY A 365 -10.06 18.41 -9.10
CA GLY A 365 -10.49 18.98 -10.40
C GLY A 365 -12.00 19.11 -10.58
N GLY A 366 -12.79 18.81 -9.55
CA GLY A 366 -14.25 18.95 -9.56
C GLY A 366 -14.98 18.01 -10.52
N LEU A 367 -16.18 18.41 -10.95
CA LEU A 367 -17.00 17.61 -11.87
C LEU A 367 -16.35 17.44 -13.24
N ALA A 368 -15.60 18.45 -13.71
CA ALA A 368 -14.90 18.39 -14.99
C ALA A 368 -13.83 17.30 -15.01
N GLU A 369 -13.07 17.14 -13.91
CA GLU A 369 -12.13 16.00 -13.76
C GLU A 369 -12.88 14.68 -13.81
N ALA A 370 -13.92 14.53 -12.99
CA ALA A 370 -14.65 13.28 -12.82
C ALA A 370 -15.17 12.75 -14.16
N ILE A 371 -15.91 13.58 -14.92
CA ILE A 371 -16.50 13.13 -16.19
C ILE A 371 -15.44 12.82 -17.26
N CYS A 372 -14.35 13.62 -17.33
CA CYS A 372 -13.25 13.33 -18.25
C CYS A 372 -12.63 11.97 -17.93
N LYS A 373 -12.23 11.75 -16.67
CA LYS A 373 -11.56 10.50 -16.26
C LYS A 373 -12.47 9.26 -16.37
N MET A 374 -13.76 9.40 -16.07
CA MET A 374 -14.73 8.32 -16.26
C MET A 374 -14.88 7.91 -17.74
N SER A 375 -14.77 8.85 -18.67
CA SER A 375 -14.86 8.57 -20.11
C SER A 375 -13.63 7.85 -20.68
N PHE A 376 -12.46 7.96 -20.06
CA PHE A 376 -11.19 7.51 -20.62
C PHE A 376 -11.10 5.99 -20.79
N GLY A 377 -11.44 5.23 -19.74
CA GLY A 377 -11.12 3.80 -19.66
C GLY A 377 -11.74 2.94 -20.74
N ASN A 378 -12.96 3.24 -21.14
CA ASN A 378 -13.67 2.54 -22.19
C ASN A 378 -13.86 3.39 -23.47
N GLY A 379 -13.40 4.64 -23.46
CA GLY A 379 -13.56 5.56 -24.58
C GLY A 379 -15.04 5.84 -24.92
N LEU A 380 -15.92 5.74 -23.91
CA LEU A 380 -17.35 5.95 -24.11
C LEU A 380 -17.68 7.44 -24.14
N ASP A 381 -18.50 7.81 -25.10
CA ASP A 381 -19.02 9.14 -25.27
C ASP A 381 -20.00 9.47 -24.14
N ALA A 382 -20.01 10.73 -23.74
CA ALA A 382 -20.96 11.21 -22.74
C ALA A 382 -21.37 12.65 -23.04
N LYS A 383 -22.56 13.01 -22.61
CA LYS A 383 -23.08 14.37 -22.74
C LYS A 383 -23.60 14.84 -21.40
N ILE A 384 -23.03 15.93 -20.89
CA ILE A 384 -23.46 16.55 -19.64
C ILE A 384 -23.79 18.03 -19.81
N THR A 385 -24.71 18.51 -18.95
CA THR A 385 -25.03 19.93 -18.78
C THR A 385 -25.05 20.25 -17.29
N TYR A 386 -24.23 21.21 -16.87
CA TYR A 386 -24.14 21.64 -15.49
C TYR A 386 -23.70 23.12 -15.40
N ASP A 387 -23.88 23.77 -14.26
CA ASP A 387 -23.43 25.15 -14.10
C ASP A 387 -21.92 25.27 -14.33
N GLU A 388 -21.51 26.05 -15.33
CA GLU A 388 -20.10 26.23 -15.69
C GLU A 388 -19.24 26.75 -14.53
N LYS A 389 -19.83 27.54 -13.63
CA LYS A 389 -19.14 28.09 -12.46
C LYS A 389 -18.82 27.04 -11.40
N GLU A 390 -19.56 25.93 -11.39
CA GLU A 390 -19.37 24.84 -10.42
C GLU A 390 -18.53 23.68 -10.97
N LEU A 391 -18.26 23.62 -12.28
CA LEU A 391 -17.58 22.50 -12.93
C LEU A 391 -16.20 22.17 -12.32
N PHE A 392 -15.49 23.20 -11.84
CA PHE A 392 -14.11 23.08 -11.37
C PHE A 392 -13.95 23.21 -9.85
N ASN A 393 -15.06 23.43 -9.13
CA ASN A 393 -15.04 23.65 -7.68
C ASN A 393 -14.66 22.39 -6.91
N TYR A 394 -14.04 22.58 -5.73
CA TYR A 394 -13.82 21.50 -4.78
C TYR A 394 -15.15 21.04 -4.18
N ALA A 395 -15.79 20.07 -4.80
CA ALA A 395 -17.10 19.58 -4.40
C ALA A 395 -17.02 18.29 -3.58
N TYR A 396 -16.11 18.26 -2.61
CA TYR A 396 -15.88 17.10 -1.74
C TYR A 396 -17.16 16.62 -1.07
N GLY A 397 -17.33 15.29 -1.01
CA GLY A 397 -18.54 14.65 -0.53
C GLY A 397 -19.57 14.38 -1.63
N SER A 398 -19.48 15.08 -2.77
CA SER A 398 -20.29 14.79 -3.94
C SER A 398 -19.68 13.65 -4.75
N ILE A 399 -20.55 12.83 -5.37
CA ILE A 399 -20.15 11.66 -6.17
C ILE A 399 -20.90 11.69 -7.49
N LEU A 400 -20.17 11.58 -8.60
CA LEU A 400 -20.76 11.36 -9.93
C LEU A 400 -21.01 9.86 -10.08
N VAL A 401 -22.24 9.49 -10.46
CA VAL A 401 -22.63 8.09 -10.65
C VAL A 401 -23.23 7.86 -12.03
N GLU A 402 -22.96 6.69 -12.59
CA GLU A 402 -23.61 6.15 -13.77
C GLU A 402 -24.67 5.15 -13.31
N SER A 403 -25.91 5.33 -13.76
CA SER A 403 -27.05 4.49 -13.34
C SER A 403 -27.85 3.96 -14.52
N GLU A 404 -28.18 2.67 -14.46
CA GLU A 404 -29.06 2.02 -15.44
C GLU A 404 -30.54 2.39 -15.25
N VAL A 405 -30.89 2.91 -14.07
CA VAL A 405 -32.26 3.26 -13.71
C VAL A 405 -32.38 4.75 -13.37
N GLU A 406 -33.61 5.24 -13.31
CA GLU A 406 -33.90 6.55 -12.77
C GLU A 406 -33.73 6.56 -11.24
N LEU A 407 -32.93 7.51 -10.73
CA LEU A 407 -32.71 7.66 -9.29
C LEU A 407 -33.67 8.72 -8.73
N ASP A 408 -34.65 8.27 -7.94
CA ASP A 408 -35.56 9.14 -7.19
C ASP A 408 -34.96 9.44 -5.80
N TYR A 409 -34.09 10.43 -5.75
CA TYR A 409 -33.43 10.83 -4.51
C TYR A 409 -33.20 12.35 -4.49
N PRO A 410 -33.52 13.06 -3.37
CA PRO A 410 -33.52 14.53 -3.34
C PRO A 410 -32.18 15.17 -3.71
N ASN A 411 -31.06 14.51 -3.44
CA ASN A 411 -29.73 15.02 -3.73
C ASN A 411 -29.15 14.47 -5.06
N ALA A 412 -29.91 13.67 -5.82
CA ALA A 412 -29.51 13.18 -7.13
C ALA A 412 -29.92 14.17 -8.22
N ILE A 413 -28.95 14.83 -8.82
CA ILE A 413 -29.15 15.77 -9.91
C ILE A 413 -28.81 15.06 -11.21
N LEU A 414 -29.80 14.85 -12.08
CA LEU A 414 -29.55 14.34 -13.44
C LEU A 414 -28.80 15.42 -14.22
N ILE A 415 -27.57 15.10 -14.63
CA ILE A 415 -26.71 16.04 -15.37
C ILE A 415 -26.49 15.63 -16.82
N GLY A 416 -26.77 14.38 -17.19
CA GLY A 416 -26.55 13.90 -18.56
C GLY A 416 -26.72 12.40 -18.72
N GLU A 417 -26.11 11.87 -19.77
CA GLU A 417 -26.21 10.49 -20.19
C GLU A 417 -24.89 10.01 -20.86
N VAL A 418 -24.67 8.72 -20.84
CA VAL A 418 -23.64 8.04 -21.64
C VAL A 418 -24.22 7.79 -23.02
N THR A 419 -23.49 8.21 -24.08
CA THR A 419 -23.92 8.04 -25.46
C THR A 419 -23.09 6.97 -26.15
N ASP A 420 -23.40 6.66 -27.43
CA ASP A 420 -22.62 5.72 -28.20
C ASP A 420 -21.13 6.15 -28.28
N GLY A 421 -20.21 5.22 -28.30
CA GLY A 421 -18.77 5.47 -28.33
C GLY A 421 -18.21 5.57 -29.77
N GLU A 422 -19.04 5.88 -30.78
CA GLU A 422 -18.62 5.87 -32.17
C GLU A 422 -17.66 7.01 -32.52
N GLU A 423 -17.84 8.20 -31.90
CA GLU A 423 -17.05 9.41 -32.17
C GLU A 423 -15.90 9.63 -31.17
N SER A 424 -15.85 8.90 -30.06
CA SER A 424 -14.93 9.13 -28.93
C SER A 424 -14.97 10.58 -28.44
N GLU A 425 -16.19 11.08 -28.18
CA GLU A 425 -16.47 12.47 -27.93
C GLU A 425 -17.16 12.72 -26.59
N LEU A 426 -16.57 13.55 -25.75
CA LEU A 426 -17.21 14.07 -24.53
C LEU A 426 -17.83 15.44 -24.81
N THR A 427 -19.12 15.60 -24.58
CA THR A 427 -19.82 16.90 -24.68
C THR A 427 -20.09 17.49 -23.29
N ILE A 428 -19.53 18.66 -22.98
CA ILE A 428 -19.79 19.43 -21.76
C ILE A 428 -20.43 20.77 -22.14
N ASN A 429 -21.65 21.04 -21.66
CA ASN A 429 -22.39 22.28 -21.95
C ASN A 429 -22.46 22.62 -23.45
N GLY A 430 -22.62 21.58 -24.30
CA GLY A 430 -22.68 21.73 -25.75
C GLY A 430 -21.32 21.96 -26.44
N LYS A 431 -20.21 21.91 -25.71
CA LYS A 431 -18.86 21.94 -26.27
C LYS A 431 -18.33 20.51 -26.38
N LYS A 432 -17.80 20.16 -27.55
CA LYS A 432 -17.27 18.86 -27.90
C LYS A 432 -15.78 18.78 -27.63
N PHE A 433 -15.34 17.63 -27.06
CA PHE A 433 -13.96 17.34 -26.75
C PHE A 433 -13.64 15.92 -27.24
N ASP A 434 -12.57 15.77 -27.99
CA ASP A 434 -12.02 14.46 -28.33
C ASP A 434 -11.45 13.80 -27.08
N ILE A 435 -11.92 12.60 -26.74
CA ILE A 435 -11.52 11.85 -25.53
C ILE A 435 -10.03 11.52 -25.57
N PHE A 436 -9.48 11.17 -26.73
CA PHE A 436 -8.05 10.85 -26.86
C PHE A 436 -7.18 12.11 -26.71
N GLU A 437 -7.66 13.29 -27.17
CA GLU A 437 -7.01 14.58 -26.93
C GLU A 437 -6.98 14.88 -25.42
N LEU A 438 -8.10 14.67 -24.71
CA LEU A 438 -8.19 14.85 -23.26
C LEU A 438 -7.24 13.89 -22.51
N MET A 439 -7.16 12.63 -22.92
CA MET A 439 -6.24 11.65 -22.36
C MET A 439 -4.77 12.07 -22.54
N ALA A 440 -4.41 12.51 -23.75
CA ALA A 440 -3.06 12.99 -24.04
C ALA A 440 -2.70 14.22 -23.21
N VAL A 441 -3.64 15.16 -23.02
CA VAL A 441 -3.48 16.33 -22.16
C VAL A 441 -3.28 15.91 -20.70
N ASN A 442 -4.08 14.95 -20.20
CA ASN A 442 -4.02 14.48 -18.82
C ASN A 442 -2.72 13.72 -18.50
N SER A 443 -2.17 12.94 -19.43
CA SER A 443 -0.91 12.20 -19.24
C SER A 443 0.34 13.02 -19.55
N GLY A 444 0.21 14.11 -20.31
CA GLY A 444 1.35 14.86 -20.86
C GLY A 444 2.22 15.57 -19.84
N ARG A 445 1.67 15.99 -18.68
CA ARG A 445 2.38 16.82 -17.69
C ARG A 445 3.65 16.16 -17.16
N PHE A 446 3.59 14.88 -16.81
CA PHE A 446 4.69 14.14 -16.23
C PHE A 446 5.42 13.23 -17.23
N ALA A 447 5.03 13.23 -18.51
CA ALA A 447 5.60 12.32 -19.51
C ALA A 447 7.13 12.46 -19.68
N GLN A 448 7.70 13.65 -19.42
CA GLN A 448 9.16 13.83 -19.48
C GLN A 448 9.92 13.23 -18.29
N VAL A 449 9.26 13.12 -17.13
CA VAL A 449 9.87 12.59 -15.89
C VAL A 449 9.49 11.12 -15.70
N TYR A 450 8.24 10.80 -15.96
CA TYR A 450 7.67 9.46 -15.84
C TYR A 450 6.92 9.11 -17.13
N PRO A 451 7.63 8.70 -18.21
CA PRO A 451 6.97 8.32 -19.46
C PRO A 451 6.11 7.07 -19.24
N ASP A 452 4.89 7.10 -19.74
CA ASP A 452 3.92 6.00 -19.70
C ASP A 452 4.02 5.06 -20.90
N THR A 453 4.95 5.33 -21.81
CA THR A 453 5.21 4.53 -23.01
C THR A 453 6.69 4.19 -23.15
N ALA A 454 6.98 3.01 -23.69
CA ALA A 454 8.34 2.55 -23.97
C ALA A 454 8.91 3.09 -25.29
N GLU A 455 8.21 3.95 -26.03
CA GLU A 455 8.63 4.42 -27.35
C GLU A 455 9.97 5.16 -27.33
N ALA A 456 10.29 5.88 -26.26
CA ALA A 456 11.57 6.54 -26.09
C ALA A 456 12.76 5.56 -26.02
N TYR A 457 12.53 4.31 -25.68
CA TYR A 457 13.53 3.26 -25.61
C TYR A 457 13.68 2.46 -26.92
N ASN A 458 12.66 2.43 -27.77
CA ASN A 458 12.62 1.56 -28.94
C ASN A 458 13.38 2.06 -30.17
N SER A 459 13.74 3.34 -30.24
CA SER A 459 14.37 3.85 -31.46
C SER A 459 15.88 3.73 -31.51
N LYS A 460 16.56 3.33 -30.42
CA LYS A 460 18.03 3.39 -30.36
C LYS A 460 18.76 2.15 -29.81
N THR A 461 18.07 1.11 -29.39
CA THR A 461 18.71 -0.03 -28.72
C THR A 461 18.23 -1.42 -29.12
N VAL A 462 17.67 -1.58 -30.32
CA VAL A 462 17.71 -2.90 -30.95
C VAL A 462 19.16 -3.14 -31.31
N PRO A 463 19.88 -4.11 -30.71
CA PRO A 463 21.24 -4.38 -31.10
C PRO A 463 21.25 -4.63 -32.61
N ALA A 464 22.02 -3.83 -33.33
CA ALA A 464 22.34 -4.12 -34.73
C ALA A 464 22.92 -5.55 -34.76
N GLY A 465 22.18 -6.51 -35.29
CA GLY A 465 22.62 -7.91 -35.31
C GLY A 465 21.50 -8.94 -35.22
N LEU A 466 20.27 -8.51 -34.94
CA LEU A 466 19.12 -9.41 -35.06
C LEU A 466 18.53 -9.47 -36.50
N ASP A 467 18.96 -8.56 -37.37
CA ASP A 467 18.66 -8.62 -38.80
C ASP A 467 19.32 -9.85 -39.39
N GLY A 468 18.54 -10.92 -39.63
CA GLY A 468 19.04 -12.17 -40.19
C GLY A 468 19.01 -13.37 -39.24
N VAL A 469 18.65 -13.19 -37.98
CA VAL A 469 18.38 -14.33 -37.11
C VAL A 469 17.11 -15.02 -37.61
N LYS A 470 17.29 -16.21 -38.21
CA LYS A 470 16.15 -17.02 -38.62
C LYS A 470 15.33 -17.39 -37.36
N PRO A 471 14.00 -17.15 -37.37
CA PRO A 471 13.17 -17.57 -36.26
C PRO A 471 13.40 -19.04 -35.93
N PHE A 472 13.77 -19.35 -34.72
CA PHE A 472 13.90 -20.73 -34.28
C PHE A 472 12.52 -21.38 -34.26
N LYS A 473 12.31 -22.31 -35.19
CA LYS A 473 11.10 -23.14 -35.19
C LYS A 473 11.35 -24.36 -34.33
N ALA A 474 11.07 -24.21 -33.02
CA ALA A 474 11.03 -25.37 -32.15
C ALA A 474 9.99 -26.38 -32.67
N LYS A 475 10.36 -27.67 -32.69
CA LYS A 475 9.34 -28.71 -32.78
C LYS A 475 8.44 -28.59 -31.56
N LYS A 476 7.11 -28.68 -31.77
CA LYS A 476 6.16 -28.68 -30.65
C LYS A 476 6.57 -29.81 -29.69
N ALA A 477 7.08 -29.45 -28.51
CA ALA A 477 7.43 -30.42 -27.50
C ALA A 477 6.15 -31.12 -27.01
N ASP A 478 6.21 -32.43 -26.79
CA ASP A 478 5.16 -33.13 -26.03
C ASP A 478 5.36 -32.81 -24.57
N LEU A 479 4.62 -31.80 -24.08
CA LEU A 479 4.69 -31.30 -22.70
C LEU A 479 3.86 -32.13 -21.72
N ARG A 480 3.27 -33.25 -22.17
CA ARG A 480 2.52 -34.11 -21.25
C ARG A 480 3.50 -34.86 -20.33
N TYR A 481 3.16 -34.87 -19.06
CA TYR A 481 3.85 -35.70 -18.08
C TYR A 481 3.80 -37.17 -18.52
N LYS A 482 4.94 -37.83 -18.53
CA LYS A 482 5.08 -39.22 -19.00
C LYS A 482 5.35 -40.21 -17.86
N GLY A 483 5.40 -39.73 -16.62
CA GLY A 483 5.52 -40.60 -15.44
C GLY A 483 4.18 -41.24 -15.05
N GLU A 484 4.23 -42.08 -14.02
CA GLU A 484 3.02 -42.69 -13.45
C GLU A 484 2.09 -41.59 -12.88
N PRO A 485 0.79 -41.66 -13.12
CA PRO A 485 -0.17 -40.68 -12.57
C PRO A 485 -0.16 -40.73 -11.04
N VAL A 486 -0.06 -39.57 -10.42
CA VAL A 486 -0.12 -39.42 -8.95
C VAL A 486 -1.36 -38.58 -8.65
N GLU A 487 -2.27 -39.13 -7.85
CA GLU A 487 -3.52 -38.47 -7.49
C GLU A 487 -3.28 -37.16 -6.72
N LYS A 488 -2.33 -37.18 -5.76
CA LYS A 488 -1.95 -36.02 -4.98
C LYS A 488 -0.42 -35.88 -4.93
N PRO A 489 0.19 -35.16 -5.87
CA PRO A 489 1.63 -35.00 -5.90
C PRO A 489 2.14 -34.21 -4.69
N ILE A 490 3.30 -34.58 -4.18
CA ILE A 490 4.01 -33.87 -3.11
C ILE A 490 4.97 -32.87 -3.77
N ALA A 491 4.76 -31.57 -3.51
CA ALA A 491 5.70 -30.51 -3.87
C ALA A 491 6.52 -30.13 -2.64
N TYR A 492 7.85 -30.26 -2.74
CA TYR A 492 8.78 -29.87 -1.69
C TYR A 492 9.44 -28.53 -2.03
N LEU A 493 9.39 -27.58 -1.09
CA LEU A 493 9.94 -26.25 -1.19
C LEU A 493 10.95 -26.04 -0.06
N PRO A 494 12.25 -26.21 -0.30
CA PRO A 494 13.27 -25.78 0.66
C PRO A 494 13.33 -24.26 0.75
N VAL A 495 13.35 -23.73 1.96
CA VAL A 495 13.43 -22.30 2.25
C VAL A 495 14.84 -21.98 2.73
N PHE A 496 15.57 -21.23 1.92
CA PHE A 496 16.95 -20.84 2.22
C PHE A 496 16.99 -19.44 2.83
N PRO A 497 18.08 -19.06 3.55
CA PRO A 497 18.27 -17.68 3.98
C PRO A 497 18.14 -16.71 2.79
N GLY A 498 17.23 -15.73 2.90
CA GLY A 498 16.93 -14.79 1.83
C GLY A 498 15.93 -15.29 0.77
N THR A 499 15.32 -16.46 0.93
CA THR A 499 14.18 -16.88 0.12
C THR A 499 12.99 -15.96 0.38
N ASN A 500 12.35 -15.50 -0.70
CA ASN A 500 11.05 -14.83 -0.70
C ASN A 500 10.04 -15.69 -1.49
N CYS A 501 8.77 -15.35 -1.47
CA CYS A 501 7.72 -16.02 -2.26
C CYS A 501 7.47 -17.49 -1.91
N ASP A 502 8.02 -18.02 -0.82
CA ASP A 502 7.80 -19.40 -0.38
C ASP A 502 6.34 -19.65 0.00
N TYR A 503 5.70 -18.74 0.74
CA TYR A 503 4.28 -18.81 1.08
C TYR A 503 3.39 -18.73 -0.16
N ASP A 504 3.66 -17.80 -1.08
CA ASP A 504 2.89 -17.66 -2.32
C ASP A 504 3.05 -18.87 -3.23
N SER A 505 4.26 -19.37 -3.34
CA SER A 505 4.55 -20.60 -4.08
C SER A 505 3.84 -21.80 -3.47
N ALA A 506 3.89 -21.95 -2.16
CA ALA A 506 3.20 -23.02 -1.44
C ALA A 506 1.67 -22.94 -1.65
N LYS A 507 1.10 -21.71 -1.60
CA LYS A 507 -0.32 -21.47 -1.89
C LYS A 507 -0.67 -21.87 -3.33
N ALA A 508 0.16 -21.52 -4.30
CA ALA A 508 -0.06 -21.88 -5.70
C ALA A 508 -0.11 -23.41 -5.90
N TRP A 509 0.80 -24.15 -5.28
CA TRP A 509 0.82 -25.62 -5.33
C TRP A 509 -0.39 -26.25 -4.63
N ARG A 510 -0.79 -25.75 -3.45
CA ARG A 510 -2.02 -26.20 -2.76
C ARG A 510 -3.26 -25.98 -3.60
N ASN A 511 -3.37 -24.81 -4.23
CA ASN A 511 -4.49 -24.47 -5.13
C ASN A 511 -4.52 -25.36 -6.38
N ALA A 512 -3.35 -25.85 -6.83
CA ALA A 512 -3.26 -26.83 -7.92
C ALA A 512 -3.53 -28.28 -7.46
N GLY A 513 -3.83 -28.52 -6.18
CA GLY A 513 -4.15 -29.84 -5.63
C GLY A 513 -2.96 -30.62 -5.08
N ALA A 514 -1.76 -30.04 -5.01
CA ALA A 514 -0.60 -30.73 -4.45
C ALA A 514 -0.59 -30.71 -2.91
N GLU A 515 0.02 -31.74 -2.31
CA GLU A 515 0.52 -31.67 -0.93
C GLU A 515 1.81 -30.85 -0.93
N VAL A 516 1.90 -29.86 -0.04
CA VAL A 516 3.09 -29.02 0.07
C VAL A 516 3.87 -29.34 1.32
N ARG A 517 5.16 -29.61 1.16
CA ARG A 517 6.13 -29.73 2.26
C ARG A 517 7.14 -28.60 2.16
N MET A 518 7.44 -28.00 3.29
CA MET A 518 8.43 -26.92 3.40
C MET A 518 9.37 -27.25 4.56
N SER A 519 10.66 -26.93 4.40
CA SER A 519 11.61 -26.96 5.50
C SER A 519 12.58 -25.79 5.37
N VAL A 520 12.94 -25.19 6.51
CA VAL A 520 13.89 -24.09 6.57
C VAL A 520 15.31 -24.66 6.62
N PHE A 521 16.15 -24.22 5.69
CA PHE A 521 17.57 -24.56 5.68
C PHE A 521 18.30 -23.69 6.72
N CYS A 522 18.59 -24.30 7.88
CA CYS A 522 19.29 -23.61 8.96
C CYS A 522 20.81 -23.73 8.78
N ASN A 523 21.52 -22.61 8.99
CA ASN A 523 22.97 -22.52 8.81
C ASN A 523 23.69 -21.71 9.90
N LEU A 524 23.05 -21.53 11.07
CA LEU A 524 23.63 -20.78 12.18
C LEU A 524 24.81 -21.57 12.83
N THR A 525 24.77 -22.89 12.79
CA THR A 525 25.84 -23.77 13.27
C THR A 525 26.14 -24.87 12.27
N GLU A 526 27.30 -25.51 12.42
CA GLU A 526 27.67 -26.67 11.59
C GLU A 526 26.68 -27.84 11.76
N GLU A 527 26.20 -28.07 12.97
CA GLU A 527 25.18 -29.07 13.26
C GLU A 527 23.85 -28.77 12.55
N ASP A 528 23.44 -27.47 12.49
CA ASP A 528 22.25 -27.05 11.77
C ASP A 528 22.37 -27.36 10.28
N ILE A 529 23.54 -27.13 9.67
CA ILE A 529 23.79 -27.44 8.25
C ILE A 529 23.62 -28.92 7.98
N PHE A 530 24.26 -29.78 8.79
CA PHE A 530 24.14 -31.26 8.62
C PHE A 530 22.70 -31.74 8.78
N ARG A 531 21.99 -31.21 9.77
CA ARG A 531 20.57 -31.53 9.99
C ARG A 531 19.72 -31.10 8.80
N SER A 532 19.92 -29.89 8.28
CA SER A 532 19.17 -29.31 7.15
C SER A 532 19.44 -30.11 5.86
N ILE A 533 20.68 -30.54 5.60
CA ILE A 533 21.02 -31.40 4.46
C ILE A 533 20.28 -32.74 4.58
N ALA A 534 20.31 -33.37 5.75
CA ALA A 534 19.64 -34.66 5.97
C ALA A 534 18.12 -34.55 5.79
N GLU A 535 17.49 -33.50 6.31
CA GLU A 535 16.06 -33.21 6.15
C GLU A 535 15.69 -32.90 4.70
N MET A 536 16.48 -32.08 4.03
CA MET A 536 16.28 -31.74 2.62
C MET A 536 16.38 -33.01 1.75
N LYS A 537 17.41 -33.85 1.96
CA LYS A 537 17.55 -35.12 1.26
C LYS A 537 16.30 -35.98 1.43
N LYS A 538 15.86 -36.18 2.67
CA LYS A 538 14.67 -36.97 2.96
C LYS A 538 13.44 -36.47 2.20
N ASN A 539 13.21 -35.18 2.22
CA ASN A 539 12.07 -34.57 1.51
C ASN A 539 12.18 -34.72 -0.02
N ILE A 540 13.38 -34.61 -0.60
CA ILE A 540 13.62 -34.85 -2.03
C ILE A 540 13.37 -36.33 -2.38
N ASP A 541 13.81 -37.28 -1.55
CA ASP A 541 13.59 -38.72 -1.77
C ASP A 541 12.08 -39.07 -1.82
N GLU A 542 11.25 -38.35 -1.07
CA GLU A 542 9.81 -38.60 -0.94
C GLU A 542 8.94 -37.74 -1.86
N CYS A 543 9.44 -36.60 -2.40
CA CYS A 543 8.63 -35.67 -3.21
C CYS A 543 8.50 -36.14 -4.67
N HIS A 544 7.52 -35.56 -5.35
CA HIS A 544 7.30 -35.69 -6.80
C HIS A 544 7.76 -34.43 -7.55
N ILE A 545 7.78 -33.30 -6.87
CA ILE A 545 8.15 -31.99 -7.41
C ILE A 545 9.08 -31.31 -6.43
N LEU A 546 10.27 -30.92 -6.88
CA LEU A 546 11.17 -30.02 -6.16
C LEU A 546 11.00 -28.61 -6.72
N MET A 547 10.62 -27.65 -5.87
CA MET A 547 10.55 -26.25 -6.27
C MET A 547 11.56 -25.41 -5.52
N LEU A 548 12.41 -24.70 -6.26
CA LEU A 548 13.32 -23.69 -5.75
C LEU A 548 12.70 -22.31 -5.96
N CYS A 549 12.36 -21.63 -4.86
CA CYS A 549 11.68 -20.34 -4.88
C CYS A 549 12.60 -19.20 -5.29
N GLY A 550 11.98 -18.06 -5.61
CA GLY A 550 12.68 -16.80 -5.80
C GLY A 550 13.16 -16.16 -4.51
N GLY A 551 13.91 -15.10 -4.62
CA GLY A 551 14.47 -14.33 -3.51
C GLY A 551 15.91 -13.93 -3.77
N PHE A 552 16.67 -13.72 -2.69
CA PHE A 552 18.04 -13.26 -2.68
C PHE A 552 18.88 -14.10 -1.70
N SER A 553 19.07 -15.37 -2.03
CA SER A 553 19.70 -16.35 -1.14
C SER A 553 21.07 -15.88 -0.64
N ALA A 554 21.22 -15.79 0.67
CA ALA A 554 22.40 -15.29 1.39
C ALA A 554 22.84 -13.86 1.01
N GLY A 555 21.90 -13.02 0.55
CA GLY A 555 22.15 -11.67 0.07
C GLY A 555 22.53 -11.61 -1.41
N ASP A 556 22.29 -10.45 -2.03
CA ASP A 556 22.67 -10.20 -3.42
C ASP A 556 24.18 -9.93 -3.51
N GLU A 557 24.95 -10.94 -3.81
CA GLU A 557 26.34 -10.74 -4.17
C GLU A 557 26.49 -10.44 -5.68
N PRO A 558 27.38 -9.49 -6.06
CA PRO A 558 27.52 -9.04 -7.46
C PRO A 558 27.76 -10.14 -8.48
N ASP A 559 28.38 -11.26 -8.06
CA ASP A 559 28.78 -12.34 -8.93
C ASP A 559 27.77 -13.47 -9.07
N GLY A 560 26.59 -13.29 -8.55
CA GLY A 560 25.60 -14.26 -8.85
C GLY A 560 24.74 -14.72 -7.73
N SER A 561 23.59 -14.19 -7.81
CA SER A 561 22.39 -14.72 -7.21
C SER A 561 22.34 -16.24 -7.39
N GLY A 562 21.89 -16.93 -6.36
CA GLY A 562 21.77 -18.38 -6.38
C GLY A 562 23.03 -19.16 -6.03
N LYS A 563 24.19 -18.55 -5.73
CA LYS A 563 25.40 -19.27 -5.30
C LYS A 563 25.16 -20.15 -4.06
N PHE A 564 24.50 -19.61 -3.05
CA PHE A 564 24.23 -20.37 -1.82
C PHE A 564 23.41 -21.62 -2.11
N ILE A 565 22.31 -21.47 -2.85
CA ILE A 565 21.47 -22.61 -3.25
C ILE A 565 22.27 -23.57 -4.12
N ALA A 566 23.00 -23.08 -5.13
CA ALA A 566 23.82 -23.92 -5.99
C ALA A 566 24.86 -24.73 -5.21
N ASN A 567 25.51 -24.13 -4.20
CA ASN A 567 26.45 -24.87 -3.34
C ASN A 567 25.76 -25.99 -2.54
N VAL A 568 24.54 -25.74 -2.05
CA VAL A 568 23.75 -26.77 -1.36
C VAL A 568 23.35 -27.88 -2.34
N LEU A 569 22.91 -27.54 -3.55
CA LEU A 569 22.53 -28.52 -4.58
C LEU A 569 23.72 -29.39 -5.03
N ASN A 570 24.93 -28.82 -5.02
CA ASN A 570 26.18 -29.54 -5.33
C ASN A 570 26.70 -30.40 -4.16
N ASN A 571 26.08 -30.34 -2.98
CA ASN A 571 26.37 -31.32 -1.94
C ASN A 571 26.05 -32.73 -2.46
N LYS A 572 26.95 -33.67 -2.27
CA LYS A 572 26.84 -35.01 -2.86
C LYS A 572 25.50 -35.68 -2.54
N ASP A 573 25.07 -35.65 -1.28
CA ASP A 573 23.85 -36.32 -0.84
C ASP A 573 22.60 -35.70 -1.45
N ILE A 574 22.61 -34.38 -1.64
CA ILE A 574 21.52 -33.63 -2.29
C ILE A 574 21.52 -33.87 -3.79
N ALA A 575 22.69 -33.79 -4.43
CA ALA A 575 22.83 -34.05 -5.86
C ALA A 575 22.37 -35.48 -6.23
N ASP A 576 22.78 -36.47 -5.46
CA ASP A 576 22.36 -37.88 -5.65
C ASP A 576 20.83 -38.02 -5.50
N ALA A 577 20.21 -37.34 -4.52
CA ALA A 577 18.76 -37.36 -4.30
C ALA A 577 18.01 -36.65 -5.46
N ILE A 578 18.55 -35.55 -6.00
CA ILE A 578 17.99 -34.83 -7.16
C ILE A 578 18.06 -35.72 -8.41
N HIS A 579 19.19 -36.38 -8.67
CA HIS A 579 19.28 -37.29 -9.81
C HIS A 579 18.29 -38.46 -9.67
N ALA A 580 18.15 -39.03 -8.48
CA ALA A 580 17.15 -40.06 -8.21
C ALA A 580 15.70 -39.54 -8.41
N LEU A 581 15.41 -38.29 -8.07
CA LEU A 581 14.11 -37.65 -8.34
C LEU A 581 13.84 -37.59 -9.86
N ILE A 582 14.82 -37.15 -10.65
CA ILE A 582 14.71 -37.07 -12.11
C ILE A 582 14.53 -38.47 -12.71
N ASP A 583 15.32 -39.44 -12.29
CA ASP A 583 15.30 -40.81 -12.82
C ASP A 583 13.94 -41.50 -12.58
N ARG A 584 13.26 -41.20 -11.46
CA ARG A 584 11.89 -41.70 -11.21
C ARG A 584 10.79 -40.89 -11.87
N GLY A 585 11.14 -39.90 -12.73
CA GLY A 585 10.18 -39.08 -13.46
C GLY A 585 9.67 -37.86 -12.69
N GLY A 586 10.31 -37.48 -11.59
CA GLY A 586 9.96 -36.26 -10.83
C GLY A 586 10.28 -34.99 -11.58
N LEU A 587 9.71 -33.88 -11.12
CA LEU A 587 9.82 -32.56 -11.76
C LEU A 587 10.63 -31.60 -10.87
N ILE A 588 11.34 -30.69 -11.53
CA ILE A 588 12.08 -29.62 -10.86
C ILE A 588 11.64 -28.28 -11.46
N LEU A 589 11.30 -27.33 -10.60
CA LEU A 589 10.94 -25.95 -10.98
C LEU A 589 11.82 -24.97 -10.22
N GLY A 590 12.55 -24.12 -10.94
CA GLY A 590 13.27 -22.98 -10.37
C GLY A 590 12.71 -21.68 -10.88
N ILE A 591 12.41 -20.75 -9.97
CA ILE A 591 11.92 -19.42 -10.32
C ILE A 591 12.91 -18.36 -9.84
N CYS A 592 13.25 -17.38 -10.70
CA CYS A 592 14.13 -16.25 -10.41
C CYS A 592 15.46 -16.75 -9.76
N ASN A 593 15.67 -16.52 -8.48
CA ASN A 593 16.86 -16.99 -7.73
C ASN A 593 17.02 -18.52 -7.78
N GLY A 594 15.92 -19.27 -7.69
CA GLY A 594 15.94 -20.72 -7.86
C GLY A 594 16.33 -21.14 -9.27
N PHE A 595 15.88 -20.43 -10.32
CA PHE A 595 16.33 -20.66 -11.69
C PHE A 595 17.83 -20.39 -11.84
N GLN A 596 18.31 -19.26 -11.29
CA GLN A 596 19.74 -18.93 -11.31
C GLN A 596 20.59 -20.02 -10.67
N ALA A 597 20.11 -20.63 -9.59
CA ALA A 597 20.80 -21.74 -8.93
C ALA A 597 20.84 -23.01 -9.78
N LEU A 598 19.78 -23.30 -10.54
CA LEU A 598 19.70 -24.49 -11.42
C LEU A 598 20.59 -24.40 -12.65
N VAL A 599 20.91 -23.20 -13.14
CA VAL A 599 21.77 -23.00 -14.34
C VAL A 599 23.25 -22.86 -13.98
N LYS A 600 23.58 -22.77 -12.71
CA LYS A 600 24.96 -22.78 -12.18
C LYS A 600 25.42 -24.20 -11.89
#